data_84a7a0ad11d93b68a618b70f95b83029
#
_entry.id   84a7a0ad11d93b68a618b70f95b83029
#
_cell.length_a   1.000
_cell.length_b   1.000
_cell.length_c   1.000
_cell.angle_alpha   90.00
_cell.angle_beta   90.00
_cell.angle_gamma   90.00
#
_symmetry.space_group_name_H-M   'P 1'
#
loop_
_entity.id
_entity.type
_entity.pdbx_description
1 polymer ?
#
loop_
_entity_poly.entity_id
_entity_poly.type
_entity_poly.pdbx_seq_one_letter_code
_entity_poly.pdbx_strand_id
1 'polypeptide(L)'
;DATSVMQANYMTKLVEMLNSDRDKKTAFKDIRQLIADSKVRDFSALHKYLFDELDNYAKGHIASIILILAESQYQDSFAVDKELHIMSTIVKILNEIK
;
A
#
# COMPACT_ATOMS: atom_id res chain seq x y z
N ASP A 1 -11.06 -17.80 7.77
CA ASP A 1 -10.19 -18.15 8.89
C ASP A 1 -9.51 -16.87 9.44
N ALA A 2 -8.81 -17.03 10.54
CA ALA A 2 -8.18 -15.88 11.23
C ALA A 2 -7.14 -15.19 10.37
N THR A 3 -6.39 -15.93 9.55
CA THR A 3 -5.37 -15.35 8.68
C THR A 3 -5.99 -14.46 7.62
N SER A 4 -7.07 -14.91 7.01
CA SER A 4 -7.77 -14.12 5.99
C SER A 4 -8.34 -12.84 6.58
N VAL A 5 -8.91 -12.92 7.79
CA VAL A 5 -9.46 -11.75 8.48
C VAL A 5 -8.34 -10.75 8.79
N MET A 6 -7.20 -11.24 9.27
CA MET A 6 -6.05 -10.37 9.59
C MET A 6 -5.53 -9.68 8.34
N GLN A 7 -5.44 -10.41 7.21
CA GLN A 7 -4.97 -9.84 5.96
C GLN A 7 -5.92 -8.76 5.43
N ALA A 8 -7.23 -9.02 5.50
CA ALA A 8 -8.21 -8.04 5.07
C ALA A 8 -8.15 -6.79 5.96
N ASN A 9 -7.96 -6.98 7.27
CA ASN A 9 -7.88 -5.85 8.21
C ASN A 9 -6.66 -4.97 7.94
N TYR A 10 -5.51 -5.57 7.59
CA TYR A 10 -4.33 -4.76 7.36
C TYR A 10 -4.49 -3.87 6.12
N MET A 11 -5.15 -4.36 5.08
CA MET A 11 -5.38 -3.56 3.88
C MET A 11 -6.27 -2.35 4.17
N THR A 12 -7.34 -2.57 4.92
CA THR A 12 -8.25 -1.50 5.33
C THR A 12 -7.51 -0.44 6.15
N LYS A 13 -6.73 -0.87 7.13
CA LYS A 13 -5.96 0.04 7.97
C LYS A 13 -4.92 0.81 7.16
N LEU A 14 -4.30 0.15 6.18
CA LEU A 14 -3.30 0.79 5.33
C LEU A 14 -3.93 1.95 4.56
N VAL A 15 -5.09 1.74 3.96
CA VAL A 15 -5.79 2.81 3.23
C VAL A 15 -6.18 3.93 4.18
N GLU A 16 -6.64 3.60 5.38
CA GLU A 16 -6.96 4.62 6.38
C GLU A 16 -5.73 5.47 6.72
N MET A 17 -4.56 4.85 6.84
CA MET A 17 -3.33 5.57 7.11
C MET A 17 -2.93 6.48 5.94
N LEU A 18 -3.13 6.01 4.71
CA LEU A 18 -2.87 6.84 3.53
C LEU A 18 -3.80 8.06 3.48
N ASN A 19 -5.02 7.90 3.92
CA ASN A 19 -6.04 8.95 3.88
C ASN A 19 -6.04 9.86 5.12
N SER A 20 -5.17 9.58 6.09
CA SER A 20 -5.13 10.34 7.33
C SER A 20 -4.32 11.64 7.18
N ASP A 21 -4.38 12.48 8.21
CA ASP A 21 -3.64 13.73 8.25
C ASP A 21 -2.16 13.56 8.67
N ARG A 22 -1.71 12.32 8.83
CA ARG A 22 -0.32 12.03 9.19
C ARG A 22 0.62 12.58 8.14
N ASP A 23 1.81 13.05 8.57
CA ASP A 23 2.83 13.44 7.62
C ASP A 23 3.43 12.19 6.96
N LYS A 24 4.23 12.41 5.91
CA LYS A 24 4.80 11.30 5.14
C LYS A 24 5.61 10.35 6.02
N LYS A 25 6.43 10.90 6.88
CA LYS A 25 7.34 10.11 7.73
C LYS A 25 6.56 9.24 8.70
N THR A 26 5.56 9.82 9.36
CA THR A 26 4.73 9.09 10.32
C THR A 26 3.91 8.03 9.62
N ALA A 27 3.29 8.37 8.48
CA ALA A 27 2.50 7.43 7.71
C ALA A 27 3.36 6.25 7.23
N PHE A 28 4.56 6.53 6.72
CA PHE A 28 5.47 5.50 6.27
C PHE A 28 5.84 4.54 7.40
N LYS A 29 6.19 5.10 8.55
CA LYS A 29 6.58 4.30 9.71
C LYS A 29 5.43 3.41 10.18
N ASP A 30 4.23 3.98 10.26
CA ASP A 30 3.06 3.23 10.73
C ASP A 30 2.68 2.13 9.74
N ILE A 31 2.73 2.42 8.44
CA ILE A 31 2.42 1.43 7.40
C ILE A 31 3.45 0.31 7.41
N ARG A 32 4.73 0.66 7.56
CA ARG A 32 5.78 -0.35 7.63
C ARG A 32 5.54 -1.32 8.78
N GLN A 33 5.19 -0.78 9.95
CA GLN A 33 4.90 -1.62 11.11
C GLN A 33 3.67 -2.48 10.88
N LEU A 34 2.64 -1.92 10.26
CA LEU A 34 1.43 -2.66 9.94
C LEU A 34 1.73 -3.85 9.03
N ILE A 35 2.53 -3.63 8.00
CA ILE A 35 2.88 -4.69 7.05
C ILE A 35 3.71 -5.78 7.74
N ALA A 36 4.67 -5.37 8.56
CA ALA A 36 5.49 -6.33 9.30
C ALA A 36 4.64 -7.19 10.24
N ASP A 37 3.70 -6.55 10.94
CA ASP A 37 2.82 -7.26 11.88
C ASP A 37 1.85 -8.19 11.19
N SER A 38 1.46 -7.88 9.95
CA SER A 38 0.51 -8.69 9.19
C SER A 38 1.11 -10.02 8.74
N LYS A 39 2.43 -10.09 8.62
CA LYS A 39 3.16 -11.27 8.15
C LYS A 39 2.75 -11.71 6.74
N VAL A 40 2.21 -10.80 5.95
CA VAL A 40 1.84 -11.05 4.57
C VAL A 40 3.10 -11.14 3.73
N ARG A 41 3.13 -12.10 2.80
CA ARG A 41 4.27 -12.29 1.90
C ARG A 41 3.94 -12.05 0.44
N ASP A 42 2.65 -12.11 0.09
CA ASP A 42 2.18 -11.88 -1.27
C ASP A 42 1.30 -10.64 -1.26
N PHE A 43 1.71 -9.62 -2.01
CA PHE A 43 1.02 -8.34 -2.01
C PHE A 43 0.17 -8.11 -3.26
N SER A 44 -0.14 -9.17 -4.00
CA SER A 44 -1.00 -9.05 -5.19
C SER A 44 -2.37 -8.51 -4.84
N ALA A 45 -2.96 -9.04 -3.75
CA ALA A 45 -4.26 -8.56 -3.28
C ALA A 45 -4.22 -7.10 -2.86
N LEU A 46 -3.10 -6.67 -2.27
CA LEU A 46 -2.94 -5.29 -1.85
C LEU A 46 -2.90 -4.35 -3.06
N HIS A 47 -2.22 -4.72 -4.14
CA HIS A 47 -2.22 -3.91 -5.37
C HIS A 47 -3.63 -3.69 -5.87
N LYS A 48 -4.42 -4.76 -5.92
CA LYS A 48 -5.80 -4.69 -6.38
C LYS A 48 -6.64 -3.83 -5.45
N TYR A 49 -6.46 -3.99 -4.14
CA TYR A 49 -7.21 -3.23 -3.15
C TYR A 49 -6.89 -1.74 -3.25
N LEU A 50 -5.62 -1.40 -3.40
CA LEU A 50 -5.21 0.00 -3.57
C LEU A 50 -5.81 0.61 -4.83
N PHE A 51 -5.90 -0.16 -5.90
CA PHE A 51 -6.56 0.29 -7.11
C PHE A 51 -8.05 0.51 -6.91
N ASP A 52 -8.71 -0.41 -6.22
CA ASP A 52 -10.15 -0.32 -5.98
C ASP A 52 -10.51 0.85 -5.05
N GLU A 53 -9.58 1.26 -4.18
CA GLU A 53 -9.83 2.31 -3.17
C GLU A 53 -9.25 3.67 -3.55
N LEU A 54 -8.91 3.88 -4.82
CA LEU A 54 -8.32 5.14 -5.27
C LEU A 54 -9.15 6.37 -4.87
N ASP A 55 -10.47 6.26 -4.95
CA ASP A 55 -11.34 7.38 -4.63
C ASP A 55 -11.26 7.79 -3.16
N ASN A 56 -10.81 6.90 -2.30
CA ASN A 56 -10.71 7.17 -0.87
C ASN A 56 -9.42 7.89 -0.47
N TYR A 57 -8.29 7.50 -1.06
CA TYR A 57 -7.00 8.04 -0.60
C TYR A 57 -6.25 8.87 -1.65
N ALA A 58 -6.62 8.78 -2.91
CA ALA A 58 -5.85 9.37 -4.00
C ALA A 58 -6.60 10.50 -4.72
N LYS A 59 -7.53 11.15 -4.06
CA LYS A 59 -8.31 12.24 -4.67
C LYS A 59 -7.39 13.31 -5.23
N GLY A 60 -7.59 13.64 -6.50
CA GLY A 60 -6.76 14.62 -7.18
C GLY A 60 -5.46 14.06 -7.73
N HIS A 61 -5.15 12.79 -7.46
CA HIS A 61 -3.89 12.15 -7.89
C HIS A 61 -4.14 10.76 -8.49
N ILE A 62 -5.38 10.49 -8.89
CA ILE A 62 -5.77 9.13 -9.32
C ILE A 62 -4.91 8.64 -10.48
N ALA A 63 -4.71 9.45 -11.51
CA ALA A 63 -3.94 9.03 -12.68
C ALA A 63 -2.49 8.69 -12.30
N SER A 64 -1.86 9.53 -11.48
CA SER A 64 -0.48 9.29 -11.05
C SER A 64 -0.37 8.00 -10.25
N ILE A 65 -1.32 7.75 -9.35
CA ILE A 65 -1.29 6.55 -8.53
C ILE A 65 -1.55 5.30 -9.37
N ILE A 66 -2.43 5.37 -10.36
CA ILE A 66 -2.65 4.24 -11.27
C ILE A 66 -1.33 3.84 -11.95
N LEU A 67 -0.56 4.83 -12.42
CA LEU A 67 0.72 4.55 -13.08
C LEU A 67 1.70 3.90 -12.09
N ILE A 68 1.73 4.38 -10.85
CA ILE A 68 2.58 3.80 -9.82
C ILE A 68 2.18 2.35 -9.54
N LEU A 69 0.89 2.08 -9.40
CA LEU A 69 0.41 0.74 -9.12
C LEU A 69 0.66 -0.24 -10.27
N ALA A 70 0.46 0.21 -11.50
CA ALA A 70 0.71 -0.64 -12.67
C ALA A 70 2.17 -1.03 -12.77
N GLU A 71 3.07 -0.08 -12.58
CA GLU A 71 4.50 -0.35 -12.60
C GLU A 71 4.90 -1.27 -11.45
N SER A 72 4.37 -1.00 -10.26
CA SER A 72 4.66 -1.81 -9.08
C SER A 72 4.21 -3.25 -9.26
N GLN A 73 3.01 -3.45 -9.82
CA GLN A 73 2.49 -4.79 -10.05
C GLN A 73 3.37 -5.57 -11.02
N TYR A 74 3.83 -4.90 -12.07
CA TYR A 74 4.75 -5.51 -13.03
C TYR A 74 6.07 -5.88 -12.35
N GLN A 75 6.66 -4.95 -11.60
CA GLN A 75 7.93 -5.17 -10.93
C GLN A 75 7.84 -6.22 -9.82
N ASP A 76 6.68 -6.35 -9.19
CA ASP A 76 6.50 -7.30 -8.10
C ASP A 76 6.83 -8.73 -8.50
N SER A 77 6.56 -9.09 -9.76
CA SER A 77 6.86 -10.43 -10.24
C SER A 77 8.35 -10.74 -10.28
N PHE A 78 9.19 -9.71 -10.30
CA PHE A 78 10.65 -9.85 -10.32
C PHE A 78 11.30 -9.57 -8.97
N ALA A 79 10.54 -9.09 -8.00
CA ALA A 79 11.10 -8.66 -6.72
C ALA A 79 11.52 -9.86 -5.89
N VAL A 80 12.79 -9.83 -5.44
CA VAL A 80 13.31 -10.86 -4.55
C VAL A 80 12.74 -10.66 -3.14
N ASP A 81 12.77 -9.42 -2.66
CA ASP A 81 12.21 -9.06 -1.36
C ASP A 81 10.90 -8.32 -1.58
N LYS A 82 9.80 -9.03 -1.40
CA LYS A 82 8.47 -8.48 -1.65
C LYS A 82 8.12 -7.36 -0.68
N GLU A 83 8.54 -7.47 0.58
CA GLU A 83 8.28 -6.44 1.56
C GLU A 83 9.01 -5.14 1.22
N LEU A 84 10.28 -5.24 0.86
CA LEU A 84 11.04 -4.07 0.44
C LEU A 84 10.39 -3.41 -0.77
N HIS A 85 9.96 -4.22 -1.72
CA HIS A 85 9.34 -3.71 -2.94
C HIS A 85 8.03 -2.97 -2.64
N ILE A 86 7.15 -3.58 -1.84
CA ILE A 86 5.87 -2.93 -1.53
C ILE A 86 6.10 -1.64 -0.75
N MET A 87 7.11 -1.61 0.12
CA MET A 87 7.41 -0.38 0.86
C MET A 87 7.89 0.72 -0.08
N SER A 88 8.67 0.38 -1.12
CA SER A 88 9.07 1.38 -2.10
C SER A 88 7.87 1.93 -2.85
N THR A 89 6.88 1.09 -3.13
CA THR A 89 5.64 1.51 -3.77
C THR A 89 4.86 2.46 -2.86
N ILE A 90 4.78 2.14 -1.58
CA ILE A 90 4.10 2.99 -0.60
C ILE A 90 4.78 4.35 -0.51
N VAL A 91 6.12 4.39 -0.55
CA VAL A 91 6.85 5.66 -0.55
C VAL A 91 6.46 6.51 -1.76
N LYS A 92 6.38 5.90 -2.94
CA LYS A 92 5.98 6.63 -4.14
C LYS A 92 4.57 7.18 -4.02
N ILE A 93 3.66 6.39 -3.47
CA ILE A 93 2.28 6.82 -3.26
C ILE A 93 2.24 7.99 -2.27
N LEU A 94 2.93 7.87 -1.15
CA LEU A 94 2.96 8.94 -0.15
C LEU A 94 3.54 10.23 -0.71
N ASN A 95 4.58 10.14 -1.51
CA ASN A 95 5.17 11.32 -2.15
C ASN A 95 4.20 11.98 -3.12
N GLU A 96 3.30 11.22 -3.71
CA GLU A 96 2.33 11.76 -4.65
C GLU A 96 1.15 12.43 -3.93
N ILE A 97 0.63 11.81 -2.86
CA ILE A 97 -0.58 12.30 -2.21
C ILE A 97 -0.32 13.26 -1.05
N LYS A 98 0.88 13.30 -0.54
CA LYS A 98 1.26 14.16 0.58
C LYS A 98 2.46 15.02 0.23
#